data_108b905eebe1c67060857e5ba65c7076
#
_entry.id   108b905eebe1c67060857e5ba65c7076
#
_cell.length_a   1.000
_cell.length_b   1.000
_cell.length_c   1.000
_cell.angle_alpha   90.00
_cell.angle_beta   90.00
_cell.angle_gamma   90.00
#
_symmetry.space_group_name_H-M   'P 1'
#
loop_
_entity.id
_entity.type
_entity.pdbx_description
1 polymer ?
#
loop_
_entity_poly.entity_id
_entity_poly.type
_entity_poly.pdbx_seq_one_letter_code
_entity_poly.pdbx_strand_id
1 'polypeptide(L)'
;MKVTFLNKQKDCKTITCNDGEKLLHAGLRHGIPLPYECGTGHCGTCLARAKPGTVQSNNLDLPGSKNLNHNKGEFLLCQCSVYGDCEILVDAKELTQNHQYPLPSHQNGHLHDFKIVAPDVYVADLEVNNSVNFQAG
;
A
#
# COMPACT_ATOMS: atom_id res chain seq x y z
N MET A 1 12.89 8.25 -1.63
CA MET A 1 12.70 8.14 -3.09
C MET A 1 11.43 8.88 -3.47
N LYS A 2 11.41 9.56 -4.61
CA LYS A 2 10.22 10.28 -5.11
C LYS A 2 9.45 9.38 -6.07
N VAL A 3 8.16 9.22 -5.81
CA VAL A 3 7.26 8.43 -6.64
C VAL A 3 6.16 9.33 -7.16
N THR A 4 5.99 9.39 -8.48
CA THR A 4 4.94 10.18 -9.11
C THR A 4 3.83 9.24 -9.57
N PHE A 5 2.67 9.33 -8.94
CA PHE A 5 1.46 8.64 -9.39
C PHE A 5 0.80 9.45 -10.50
N LEU A 6 0.36 8.74 -11.52
CA LEU A 6 -0.35 9.28 -12.68
C LEU A 6 -1.67 8.54 -12.84
N ASN A 7 -2.69 9.21 -13.35
CA ASN A 7 -3.95 8.57 -13.73
C ASN A 7 -4.25 8.75 -15.23
N LYS A 8 -5.34 8.15 -15.70
CA LYS A 8 -5.78 8.25 -17.10
C LYS A 8 -6.22 9.67 -17.50
N GLN A 9 -6.61 10.49 -16.54
CA GLN A 9 -7.00 11.89 -16.71
C GLN A 9 -5.82 12.85 -16.83
N LYS A 10 -4.59 12.33 -16.73
CA LYS A 10 -3.31 13.06 -16.72
C LYS A 10 -3.06 13.88 -15.45
N ASP A 11 -3.82 13.63 -14.38
CA ASP A 11 -3.44 14.17 -13.08
C ASP A 11 -2.15 13.49 -12.61
N CYS A 12 -1.36 14.21 -11.84
CA CYS A 12 -0.15 13.68 -11.23
C CYS A 12 -0.02 14.11 -9.76
N LYS A 13 0.53 13.22 -8.94
CA LYS A 13 0.86 13.50 -7.55
C LYS A 13 2.18 12.84 -7.19
N THR A 14 3.16 13.65 -6.83
CA THR A 14 4.47 13.18 -6.39
C THR A 14 4.50 13.07 -4.87
N ILE A 15 4.97 11.94 -4.37
CA ILE A 15 5.11 11.65 -2.94
C ILE A 15 6.52 11.19 -2.61
N THR A 16 6.84 11.17 -1.32
CA THR A 16 8.07 10.55 -0.79
C THR A 16 7.75 9.15 -0.27
N CYS A 17 8.45 8.16 -0.81
CA CYS A 17 8.40 6.77 -0.37
C CYS A 17 9.63 6.47 0.49
N ASN A 18 9.43 5.82 1.65
CA ASN A 18 10.50 5.36 2.51
C ASN A 18 11.20 4.13 1.89
N ASP A 19 12.41 3.84 2.36
CA ASP A 19 13.12 2.65 1.90
C ASP A 19 12.38 1.37 2.27
N GLY A 20 12.19 0.46 1.31
CA GLY A 20 11.45 -0.79 1.48
C GLY A 20 9.93 -0.63 1.69
N GLU A 21 9.40 0.59 1.74
CA GLU A 21 7.96 0.82 1.92
C GLU A 21 7.17 0.29 0.72
N LYS A 22 6.05 -0.41 0.99
CA LYS A 22 5.13 -0.84 -0.05
C LYS A 22 4.46 0.36 -0.71
N LEU A 23 4.40 0.37 -2.03
CA LEU A 23 3.82 1.47 -2.81
C LEU A 23 2.36 1.78 -2.46
N LEU A 24 1.58 0.73 -2.16
CA LEU A 24 0.20 0.92 -1.67
C LEU A 24 0.19 1.75 -0.38
N HIS A 25 0.99 1.39 0.61
CA HIS A 25 1.04 2.09 1.90
C HIS A 25 1.55 3.53 1.73
N ALA A 26 2.59 3.73 0.91
CA ALA A 26 3.11 5.06 0.61
C ALA A 26 2.03 5.97 -0.01
N GLY A 27 1.29 5.48 -0.99
CA GLY A 27 0.22 6.23 -1.63
C GLY A 27 -0.92 6.56 -0.67
N LEU A 28 -1.42 5.57 0.09
CA LEU A 28 -2.50 5.77 1.06
C LEU A 28 -2.10 6.76 2.16
N ARG A 29 -0.87 6.66 2.68
CA ARG A 29 -0.33 7.56 3.70
C ARG A 29 -0.27 9.03 3.22
N HIS A 30 -0.12 9.25 1.93
CA HIS A 30 -0.14 10.59 1.32
C HIS A 30 -1.52 10.98 0.77
N GLY A 31 -2.57 10.23 1.11
CA GLY A 31 -3.94 10.53 0.75
C GLY A 31 -4.25 10.37 -0.73
N ILE A 32 -3.60 9.43 -1.41
CA ILE A 32 -3.99 9.03 -2.77
C ILE A 32 -5.04 7.93 -2.65
N PRO A 33 -6.25 8.08 -3.23
CA PRO A 33 -7.31 7.07 -3.18
C PRO A 33 -7.00 5.92 -4.15
N LEU A 34 -5.97 5.13 -3.80
CA LEU A 34 -5.56 3.98 -4.61
C LEU A 34 -6.60 2.85 -4.53
N PRO A 35 -6.91 2.18 -5.65
CA PRO A 35 -7.79 1.02 -5.63
C PRO A 35 -7.11 -0.15 -4.94
N TYR A 36 -7.72 -0.72 -3.90
CA TYR A 36 -7.27 -1.96 -3.25
C TYR A 36 -8.42 -2.60 -2.46
N GLU A 37 -8.26 -3.87 -2.15
CA GLU A 37 -9.17 -4.64 -1.27
C GLU A 37 -8.38 -5.45 -0.25
N CYS A 38 -7.67 -6.50 -0.67
CA CYS A 38 -7.02 -7.44 0.27
C CYS A 38 -5.70 -6.91 0.88
N GLY A 39 -4.96 -6.04 0.19
CA GLY A 39 -3.62 -5.59 0.61
C GLY A 39 -2.53 -6.66 0.60
N THR A 40 -2.86 -7.92 0.27
CA THR A 40 -1.99 -9.11 0.43
C THR A 40 -1.59 -9.79 -0.88
N GLY A 41 -2.00 -9.24 -2.03
CA GLY A 41 -1.63 -9.76 -3.35
C GLY A 41 -2.54 -10.86 -3.90
N HIS A 42 -3.70 -11.09 -3.30
CA HIS A 42 -4.64 -12.14 -3.73
C HIS A 42 -5.68 -11.65 -4.74
N CYS A 43 -6.29 -10.49 -4.54
CA CYS A 43 -7.42 -10.03 -5.35
C CYS A 43 -7.03 -9.39 -6.69
N GLY A 44 -5.83 -8.82 -6.80
CA GLY A 44 -5.40 -8.11 -8.02
C GLY A 44 -5.91 -6.67 -8.17
N THR A 45 -6.78 -6.18 -7.28
CA THR A 45 -7.43 -4.86 -7.38
C THR A 45 -6.45 -3.70 -7.41
N CYS A 46 -5.31 -3.81 -6.72
CA CYS A 46 -4.27 -2.78 -6.67
C CYS A 46 -3.27 -2.83 -7.85
N LEU A 47 -3.74 -3.26 -9.03
CA LEU A 47 -2.95 -3.29 -10.26
C LEU A 47 -2.50 -1.88 -10.65
N ALA A 48 -1.23 -1.76 -10.98
CA ALA A 48 -0.60 -0.54 -11.48
C ALA A 48 0.41 -0.86 -12.58
N ARG A 49 0.92 0.17 -13.25
CA ARG A 49 1.95 0.04 -14.28
C ARG A 49 3.08 1.03 -14.06
N ALA A 50 4.30 0.56 -14.29
CA ALA A 50 5.50 1.39 -14.31
C ALA A 50 6.42 0.95 -15.45
N LYS A 51 7.43 1.76 -15.75
CA LYS A 51 8.49 1.34 -16.68
C LYS A 51 9.12 0.06 -16.13
N PRO A 52 9.28 -1.00 -16.96
CA PRO A 52 9.89 -2.25 -16.53
C PRO A 52 11.25 -2.02 -15.85
N GLY A 53 11.48 -2.68 -14.72
CA GLY A 53 12.72 -2.59 -13.94
C GLY A 53 12.78 -1.45 -12.92
N THR A 54 11.74 -0.61 -12.80
CA THR A 54 11.71 0.49 -11.81
C THR A 54 11.08 0.11 -10.48
N VAL A 55 10.32 -0.98 -10.45
CA VAL A 55 9.70 -1.52 -9.24
C VAL A 55 10.14 -2.96 -9.02
N GLN A 56 10.23 -3.36 -7.77
CA GLN A 56 10.53 -4.75 -7.39
C GLN A 56 9.34 -5.36 -6.66
N SER A 57 8.92 -6.52 -7.13
CA SER A 57 7.96 -7.38 -6.45
C SER A 57 8.67 -8.29 -5.47
N ASN A 58 8.18 -8.36 -4.25
CA ASN A 58 8.73 -9.24 -3.22
C ASN A 58 8.19 -10.67 -3.33
N ASN A 59 7.10 -10.88 -4.07
CA ASN A 59 6.51 -12.20 -4.30
C ASN A 59 5.75 -12.21 -5.63
N LEU A 60 6.17 -13.09 -6.56
CA LEU A 60 5.58 -13.23 -7.89
C LEU A 60 4.53 -14.37 -7.95
N ASP A 61 4.50 -15.26 -6.97
CA ASP A 61 3.64 -16.46 -6.97
C ASP A 61 2.30 -16.27 -6.26
N LEU A 62 1.83 -15.04 -6.15
CA LEU A 62 0.54 -14.77 -5.53
C LEU A 62 -0.62 -14.89 -6.52
N PRO A 63 -1.80 -15.31 -6.07
CA PRO A 63 -2.97 -15.49 -6.94
C PRO A 63 -3.29 -14.26 -7.80
N GLY A 64 -3.19 -13.05 -7.26
CA GLY A 64 -3.42 -11.81 -7.98
C GLY A 64 -2.33 -11.45 -9.01
N SER A 65 -1.16 -12.11 -8.94
CA SER A 65 -0.06 -11.87 -9.88
C SER A 65 -0.13 -12.74 -11.15
N LYS A 66 -0.95 -13.79 -11.16
CA LYS A 66 -1.00 -14.78 -12.26
C LYS A 66 -1.34 -14.19 -13.63
N ASN A 67 -2.11 -13.12 -13.66
CA ASN A 67 -2.60 -12.51 -14.89
C ASN A 67 -1.88 -11.18 -15.23
N LEU A 68 -0.79 -10.85 -14.53
CA LEU A 68 -0.03 -9.63 -14.79
C LEU A 68 0.75 -9.75 -16.09
N ASN A 69 0.68 -8.71 -16.91
CA ASN A 69 1.51 -8.57 -18.09
C ASN A 69 2.79 -7.79 -17.73
N HIS A 70 3.82 -8.51 -17.32
CA HIS A 70 5.11 -7.91 -16.95
C HIS A 70 5.78 -7.15 -18.10
N ASN A 71 5.53 -7.54 -19.37
CA ASN A 71 6.04 -6.82 -20.53
C ASN A 71 5.41 -5.42 -20.67
N LYS A 72 4.21 -5.21 -20.09
CA LYS A 72 3.55 -3.91 -20.01
C LYS A 72 3.87 -3.17 -18.71
N GLY A 73 4.78 -3.69 -17.89
CA GLY A 73 5.14 -3.12 -16.61
C GLY A 73 4.05 -3.24 -15.55
N GLU A 74 3.15 -4.23 -15.65
CA GLU A 74 2.09 -4.45 -14.67
C GLU A 74 2.61 -5.08 -13.39
N PHE A 75 2.13 -4.59 -12.25
CA PHE A 75 2.49 -5.07 -10.91
C PHE A 75 1.38 -4.75 -9.89
N LEU A 76 1.48 -5.31 -8.69
CA LEU A 76 0.56 -5.04 -7.58
C LEU A 76 1.20 -4.06 -6.59
N LEU A 77 0.57 -2.91 -6.36
CA LEU A 77 1.05 -1.87 -5.42
C LEU A 77 1.31 -2.42 -4.01
N CYS A 78 0.49 -3.35 -3.54
CA CYS A 78 0.62 -3.95 -2.21
C CYS A 78 1.81 -4.90 -2.07
N GLN A 79 2.44 -5.32 -3.17
CA GLN A 79 3.56 -6.26 -3.17
C GLN A 79 4.89 -5.65 -3.61
N CYS A 80 4.87 -4.42 -4.10
CA CYS A 80 6.05 -3.79 -4.67
C CYS A 80 6.55 -2.63 -3.83
N SER A 81 7.86 -2.45 -3.83
CA SER A 81 8.60 -1.29 -3.36
C SER A 81 9.48 -0.75 -4.50
N VAL A 82 10.06 0.42 -4.30
CA VAL A 82 10.92 1.08 -5.29
C VAL A 82 12.33 1.26 -4.74
N TYR A 83 13.31 1.31 -5.64
CA TYR A 83 14.73 1.55 -5.33
C TYR A 83 15.23 2.90 -5.83
N GLY A 84 14.36 3.67 -6.46
CA GLY A 84 14.69 4.97 -7.02
C GLY A 84 13.45 5.73 -7.41
N ASP A 85 13.66 6.94 -7.92
CA ASP A 85 12.56 7.78 -8.39
C ASP A 85 11.89 7.14 -9.61
N CYS A 86 10.56 7.10 -9.60
CA CYS A 86 9.79 6.47 -10.69
C CYS A 86 8.40 7.10 -10.87
N GLU A 87 7.79 6.78 -12.02
CA GLU A 87 6.43 7.14 -12.37
C GLU A 87 5.57 5.88 -12.42
N ILE A 88 4.37 5.97 -11.84
CA ILE A 88 3.44 4.85 -11.70
C ILE A 88 2.06 5.27 -12.22
N LEU A 89 1.55 4.57 -13.22
CA LEU A 89 0.19 4.74 -13.72
C LEU A 89 -0.78 3.86 -12.92
N VAL A 90 -1.79 4.49 -12.33
CA VAL A 90 -2.83 3.83 -11.52
C VAL A 90 -4.22 4.05 -12.11
N ASP A 91 -5.14 3.13 -11.84
CA ASP A 91 -6.53 3.26 -12.25
C ASP A 91 -7.37 3.93 -11.15
N ALA A 92 -6.96 5.14 -10.78
CA ALA A 92 -7.69 6.02 -9.85
C ALA A 92 -8.34 7.16 -10.62
N LYS A 93 -9.59 7.50 -10.30
CA LYS A 93 -10.28 8.64 -10.94
C LYS A 93 -9.63 9.95 -10.58
N GLU A 94 -9.21 10.08 -9.32
CA GLU A 94 -8.58 11.27 -8.75
C GLU A 94 -7.33 10.84 -7.98
N LEU A 95 -6.32 11.69 -7.92
CA LEU A 95 -5.11 11.45 -7.12
C LEU A 95 -5.07 12.28 -5.85
N THR A 96 -6.08 13.12 -5.64
CA THR A 96 -6.23 13.93 -4.42
C THR A 96 -7.67 13.82 -3.97
N GLN A 97 -7.87 13.46 -2.71
CA GLN A 97 -9.19 13.39 -2.09
C GLN A 97 -9.17 14.17 -0.78
N ASN A 98 -10.25 14.89 -0.50
CA ASN A 98 -10.48 15.46 0.83
C ASN A 98 -10.84 14.32 1.78
N HIS A 99 -9.91 13.96 2.66
CA HIS A 99 -10.12 12.88 3.62
C HIS A 99 -10.94 13.40 4.80
N GLN A 100 -12.09 12.77 5.02
CA GLN A 100 -12.91 12.99 6.21
C GLN A 100 -12.31 12.25 7.43
N TYR A 101 -11.48 11.24 7.19
CA TYR A 101 -10.87 10.37 8.19
C TYR A 101 -9.35 10.49 8.21
N PRO A 102 -8.71 10.14 9.34
CA PRO A 102 -7.26 10.12 9.43
C PRO A 102 -6.63 9.22 8.37
N LEU A 103 -5.52 9.69 7.81
CA LEU A 103 -4.74 8.89 6.86
C LEU A 103 -4.01 7.74 7.59
N PRO A 104 -3.77 6.61 6.91
CA PRO A 104 -2.96 5.53 7.46
C PRO A 104 -1.58 6.04 7.90
N SER A 105 -1.14 5.61 9.06
CA SER A 105 0.17 5.96 9.63
C SER A 105 0.86 4.73 10.21
N HIS A 106 2.19 4.78 10.27
CA HIS A 106 2.98 3.78 10.97
C HIS A 106 3.31 4.28 12.37
N GLN A 107 3.11 3.43 13.37
CA GLN A 107 3.48 3.68 14.74
C GLN A 107 4.23 2.48 15.32
N ASN A 108 5.15 2.76 16.24
CA ASN A 108 5.75 1.73 17.07
C ASN A 108 4.88 1.53 18.32
N GLY A 109 4.76 0.30 18.77
CA GLY A 109 4.03 -0.02 19.99
C GLY A 109 4.66 -1.23 20.68
N HIS A 110 4.27 -1.43 21.94
CA HIS A 110 4.64 -2.59 22.74
C HIS A 110 3.44 -3.48 22.95
N LEU A 111 3.61 -4.78 22.66
CA LEU A 111 2.62 -5.80 22.97
C LEU A 111 2.94 -6.39 24.35
N HIS A 112 1.94 -6.44 25.22
CA HIS A 112 2.04 -7.04 26.54
C HIS A 112 0.75 -7.77 26.91
N ASP A 113 0.75 -8.42 28.08
CA ASP A 113 -0.41 -9.15 28.64
C ASP A 113 -0.97 -10.23 27.70
N PHE A 114 -0.07 -10.99 27.08
CA PHE A 114 -0.45 -12.10 26.20
C PHE A 114 -1.26 -13.17 26.97
N LYS A 115 -2.44 -13.49 26.46
CA LYS A 115 -3.33 -14.54 26.98
C LYS A 115 -3.81 -15.45 25.87
N ILE A 116 -3.77 -16.75 26.12
CA ILE A 116 -4.41 -17.74 25.25
C ILE A 116 -5.85 -17.86 25.75
N VAL A 117 -6.81 -17.51 24.90
CA VAL A 117 -8.24 -17.52 25.24
C VAL A 117 -8.98 -18.71 24.63
N ALA A 118 -8.44 -19.31 23.58
CA ALA A 118 -8.89 -20.56 22.97
C ALA A 118 -7.72 -21.19 22.18
N PRO A 119 -7.81 -22.44 21.69
CA PRO A 119 -6.82 -23.00 20.77
C PRO A 119 -6.58 -22.04 19.59
N ASP A 120 -5.31 -21.69 19.36
CA ASP A 120 -4.86 -20.78 18.30
C ASP A 120 -5.41 -19.33 18.34
N VAL A 121 -6.03 -18.93 19.46
CA VAL A 121 -6.55 -17.58 19.67
C VAL A 121 -5.82 -16.90 20.83
N TYR A 122 -5.16 -15.79 20.50
CA TYR A 122 -4.38 -14.98 21.44
C TYR A 122 -4.99 -13.58 21.56
N VAL A 123 -4.96 -13.04 22.77
CA VAL A 123 -5.27 -11.66 23.07
C VAL A 123 -4.05 -11.01 23.69
N ALA A 124 -3.76 -9.80 23.30
CA ALA A 124 -2.68 -9.00 23.86
C ALA A 124 -3.11 -7.51 23.90
N ASP A 125 -2.54 -6.78 24.83
CA ASP A 125 -2.67 -5.33 24.86
C ASP A 125 -1.57 -4.68 24.05
N LEU A 126 -1.93 -3.72 23.20
CA LEU A 126 -1.00 -2.94 22.39
C LEU A 126 -0.95 -1.50 22.92
N GLU A 127 0.17 -1.15 23.54
CA GLU A 127 0.47 0.21 23.93
C GLU A 127 1.15 0.97 22.79
N VAL A 128 0.64 2.11 22.39
CA VAL A 128 1.21 2.97 21.36
C VAL A 128 1.56 4.35 21.90
N ASN A 129 2.61 4.96 21.38
CA ASN A 129 3.14 6.23 21.90
C ASN A 129 2.21 7.43 21.64
N ASN A 130 1.36 7.36 20.63
CA ASN A 130 0.45 8.44 20.27
C ASN A 130 -1.00 7.93 20.22
N SER A 131 -1.94 8.82 20.47
CA SER A 131 -3.37 8.50 20.31
C SER A 131 -3.66 8.06 18.86
N VAL A 132 -4.37 6.95 18.72
CA VAL A 132 -4.80 6.44 17.42
C VAL A 132 -6.23 6.88 17.19
N ASN A 133 -6.42 7.78 16.23
CA ASN A 133 -7.75 8.07 15.72
C ASN A 133 -8.09 7.04 14.64
N PHE A 134 -9.10 6.24 14.87
CA PHE A 134 -9.60 5.27 13.88
C PHE A 134 -11.12 5.29 13.88
N GLN A 135 -11.69 4.83 12.77
CA GLN A 135 -13.10 4.54 12.66
C GLN A 135 -13.28 3.04 12.66
N ALA A 136 -14.08 2.54 13.60
CA ALA A 136 -14.51 1.14 13.56
C ALA A 136 -15.40 0.92 12.33
N GLY A 137 -15.06 -0.09 11.53
CA GLY A 137 -15.77 -0.46 10.31
C GLY A 137 -17.07 -1.21 10.56
#